data_de77bb672f3cc4cfbc3bd30b226294f7
#
_entry.id   de77bb672f3cc4cfbc3bd30b226294f7
#
_cell.length_a   1.000
_cell.length_b   1.000
_cell.length_c   1.000
_cell.angle_alpha   90.00
_cell.angle_beta   90.00
_cell.angle_gamma   90.00
#
_symmetry.space_group_name_H-M   'P 1'
#
loop_
_entity.id
_entity.type
_entity.pdbx_description
1 polymer ?
#
loop_
_entity_poly.entity_id
_entity_poly.type
_entity_poly.pdbx_seq_one_letter_code
_entity_poly.pdbx_strand_id
1 'polypeptide(L)'
;MRYFLISCFLFASSFLSAQQYDLVLEGGRVMDPETGLDAVRSVGVRDGKIAKISASTLDGRRIIHARGLVISPGFIDLHQHAQDLASQRVKAFDGVTTALEMEIGAPDVTEFLKSKEGHSLIHYGTTASHVAARSLIFGAPLPGGNILPKSGPATETAASPEQIARIQQRLRDELDAGALGIGLGIQYTPGATRLEIIDMFRVAAERKLPVYTHMRSAGRVEPGSAIESVEEVIGAAAITGAPLHIVHINSTCLRDSLECLSLIEGARARGLDVTTEAYPYIAGMTAINSAVFNPGWREQLGIDYGDLVLPDTGEHLTKERFDELHGSSTGQWVLIFSNTQEVVDAVIPNPLIMIASDGLEGHPRNAGTYSRVLAQYVREKKTLTLMEALRKMTLMPAQMLERSTPTARQKGRLQEGADADIVVFDPQTISDRSTFAKPMEPSIGVRELVVAGKLLIDDGKIVEDVYPGRAIVGPGKIRNTH
;
A
#
# COMPACT_ATOMS: atom_id res chain seq x y z
N MET A 1 -88.25 -9.14 -4.50
CA MET A 1 -87.07 -9.76 -3.96
C MET A 1 -85.86 -9.02 -4.49
N ARG A 2 -85.18 -8.22 -3.65
CA ARG A 2 -83.95 -7.48 -3.99
C ARG A 2 -82.79 -8.21 -3.32
N TYR A 3 -81.89 -8.74 -4.11
CA TYR A 3 -80.65 -9.34 -3.61
C TYR A 3 -79.55 -8.24 -3.42
N PHE A 4 -79.08 -8.10 -2.16
CA PHE A 4 -77.98 -7.27 -1.79
C PHE A 4 -76.71 -8.13 -1.91
N LEU A 5 -75.79 -7.78 -2.86
CA LEU A 5 -74.45 -8.35 -2.99
C LEU A 5 -73.54 -7.55 -2.04
N ILE A 6 -73.02 -8.20 -1.00
CA ILE A 6 -72.02 -7.70 -0.12
C ILE A 6 -70.67 -8.07 -0.77
N SER A 7 -69.90 -7.04 -1.30
CA SER A 7 -68.58 -7.18 -1.83
C SER A 7 -67.58 -7.07 -0.69
N CYS A 8 -66.98 -8.20 -0.27
CA CYS A 8 -65.88 -8.21 0.69
C CYS A 8 -64.60 -7.78 -0.02
N PHE A 9 -64.10 -6.56 0.26
CA PHE A 9 -62.76 -6.14 -0.10
C PHE A 9 -61.74 -6.77 0.88
N LEU A 10 -61.04 -7.77 0.41
CA LEU A 10 -59.83 -8.29 1.07
C LEU A 10 -58.68 -7.28 0.87
N PHE A 11 -58.37 -6.53 1.92
CA PHE A 11 -57.11 -5.77 2.00
C PHE A 11 -55.95 -6.77 2.14
N ALA A 12 -55.26 -7.07 1.07
CA ALA A 12 -53.96 -7.73 1.10
C ALA A 12 -52.95 -6.74 1.67
N SER A 13 -52.67 -6.81 2.97
CA SER A 13 -51.55 -6.13 3.60
C SER A 13 -50.25 -6.73 3.01
N SER A 14 -49.67 -6.07 2.02
CA SER A 14 -48.31 -6.36 1.56
C SER A 14 -47.37 -6.04 2.72
N PHE A 15 -47.00 -7.06 3.50
CA PHE A 15 -45.83 -6.97 4.36
C PHE A 15 -44.65 -6.73 3.43
N LEU A 16 -44.16 -5.48 3.31
CA LEU A 16 -42.82 -5.22 2.85
C LEU A 16 -41.91 -5.99 3.82
N SER A 17 -41.40 -7.14 3.38
CA SER A 17 -40.32 -7.81 4.07
C SER A 17 -39.20 -6.79 4.23
N ALA A 18 -38.95 -6.39 5.48
CA ALA A 18 -37.81 -5.54 5.79
C ALA A 18 -36.59 -6.21 5.18
N GLN A 19 -35.89 -5.48 4.33
CA GLN A 19 -34.82 -6.05 3.50
C GLN A 19 -33.64 -6.39 4.42
N GLN A 20 -33.51 -7.67 4.77
CA GLN A 20 -32.55 -8.18 5.72
C GLN A 20 -31.12 -7.97 5.19
N TYR A 21 -30.21 -7.44 6.03
CA TYR A 21 -28.78 -7.30 5.69
C TYR A 21 -28.05 -8.65 5.78
N ASP A 22 -27.01 -8.84 5.00
CA ASP A 22 -26.18 -10.06 5.05
C ASP A 22 -25.38 -10.10 6.36
N LEU A 23 -24.84 -8.93 6.76
CA LEU A 23 -24.08 -8.71 7.99
C LEU A 23 -24.49 -7.38 8.61
N VAL A 24 -24.63 -7.34 9.93
CA VAL A 24 -24.80 -6.13 10.72
C VAL A 24 -23.68 -6.04 11.75
N LEU A 25 -22.96 -4.93 11.76
CA LEU A 25 -22.04 -4.56 12.83
C LEU A 25 -22.79 -3.61 13.76
N GLU A 26 -23.15 -4.06 14.95
CA GLU A 26 -24.12 -3.36 15.81
C GLU A 26 -23.44 -2.57 16.93
N GLY A 27 -23.76 -1.27 17.03
CA GLY A 27 -23.48 -0.46 18.22
C GLY A 27 -22.01 -0.12 18.47
N GLY A 28 -21.17 -0.18 17.44
CA GLY A 28 -19.76 0.23 17.51
C GLY A 28 -19.59 1.73 17.28
N ARG A 29 -18.38 2.25 17.63
CA ARG A 29 -17.98 3.61 17.30
C ARG A 29 -17.58 3.67 15.82
N VAL A 30 -18.51 4.12 14.98
CA VAL A 30 -18.31 4.27 13.53
C VAL A 30 -17.53 5.55 13.27
N MET A 31 -16.39 5.40 12.56
CA MET A 31 -15.50 6.50 12.21
C MET A 31 -15.27 6.54 10.70
N ASP A 32 -15.64 7.65 10.05
CA ASP A 32 -15.38 7.89 8.62
C ASP A 32 -14.53 9.14 8.43
N PRO A 33 -13.27 8.99 7.94
CA PRO A 33 -12.34 10.13 7.83
C PRO A 33 -12.72 11.18 6.78
N GLU A 34 -13.60 10.86 5.83
CA GLU A 34 -14.02 11.82 4.80
C GLU A 34 -15.12 12.76 5.30
N THR A 35 -16.13 12.22 5.96
CA THR A 35 -17.25 13.01 6.49
C THR A 35 -16.99 13.55 7.91
N GLY A 36 -15.96 13.03 8.58
CA GLY A 36 -15.69 13.31 9.99
C GLY A 36 -16.67 12.63 10.94
N LEU A 37 -17.47 11.65 10.47
CA LEU A 37 -18.38 10.90 11.34
C LEU A 37 -17.60 10.17 12.44
N ASP A 38 -17.98 10.42 13.68
CA ASP A 38 -17.46 9.77 14.88
C ASP A 38 -18.60 9.59 15.88
N ALA A 39 -19.32 8.47 15.79
CA ALA A 39 -20.50 8.24 16.60
C ALA A 39 -20.82 6.75 16.73
N VAL A 40 -21.53 6.39 17.82
CA VAL A 40 -22.05 5.02 17.98
C VAL A 40 -23.15 4.78 16.96
N ARG A 41 -22.97 3.80 16.07
CA ARG A 41 -23.89 3.44 14.99
C ARG A 41 -23.89 1.93 14.76
N SER A 42 -24.89 1.46 14.01
CA SER A 42 -24.94 0.13 13.41
C SER A 42 -24.68 0.25 11.91
N VAL A 43 -23.91 -0.67 11.34
CA VAL A 43 -23.58 -0.73 9.91
C VAL A 43 -24.17 -1.99 9.31
N GLY A 44 -25.09 -1.84 8.35
CA GLY A 44 -25.70 -2.94 7.60
C GLY A 44 -24.99 -3.12 6.25
N VAL A 45 -24.50 -4.33 6.01
CA VAL A 45 -23.82 -4.75 4.78
C VAL A 45 -24.77 -5.62 3.95
N ARG A 46 -24.84 -5.36 2.65
CA ARG A 46 -25.59 -6.17 1.68
C ARG A 46 -24.92 -6.12 0.31
N ASP A 47 -24.83 -7.27 -0.35
CA ASP A 47 -24.27 -7.41 -1.69
C ASP A 47 -22.85 -6.80 -1.84
N GLY A 48 -22.02 -6.95 -0.79
CA GLY A 48 -20.65 -6.44 -0.77
C GLY A 48 -20.53 -4.93 -0.54
N LYS A 49 -21.63 -4.24 -0.23
CA LYS A 49 -21.69 -2.78 -0.01
C LYS A 49 -22.17 -2.43 1.39
N ILE A 50 -21.75 -1.27 1.87
CA ILE A 50 -22.34 -0.64 3.04
C ILE A 50 -23.71 -0.11 2.60
N ALA A 51 -24.76 -0.83 2.99
CA ALA A 51 -26.13 -0.52 2.56
C ALA A 51 -26.82 0.48 3.50
N LYS A 52 -26.43 0.51 4.80
CA LYS A 52 -27.01 1.41 5.80
C LYS A 52 -26.07 1.71 6.95
N ILE A 53 -26.07 2.96 7.40
CA ILE A 53 -25.49 3.40 8.67
C ILE A 53 -26.59 4.02 9.50
N SER A 54 -26.87 3.49 10.71
CA SER A 54 -28.05 3.84 11.51
C SER A 54 -27.71 4.06 12.99
N ALA A 55 -28.41 4.98 13.64
CA ALA A 55 -28.41 5.11 15.10
C ALA A 55 -29.26 4.03 15.77
N SER A 56 -30.19 3.43 15.03
CA SER A 56 -31.05 2.33 15.50
C SER A 56 -30.44 0.97 15.16
N THR A 57 -30.94 -0.07 15.82
CA THR A 57 -30.64 -1.47 15.48
C THR A 57 -31.08 -1.78 14.05
N LEU A 58 -30.38 -2.68 13.42
CA LEU A 58 -30.63 -3.19 12.06
C LEU A 58 -30.87 -4.70 12.15
N ASP A 59 -31.71 -5.24 11.26
CA ASP A 59 -31.95 -6.67 11.16
C ASP A 59 -31.06 -7.30 10.09
N GLY A 60 -30.41 -8.43 10.39
CA GLY A 60 -29.45 -9.08 9.51
C GLY A 60 -29.37 -10.58 9.73
N ARG A 61 -28.89 -11.30 8.70
CA ARG A 61 -28.66 -12.75 8.78
C ARG A 61 -27.61 -13.09 9.83
N ARG A 62 -26.59 -12.23 9.94
CA ARG A 62 -25.57 -12.29 10.98
C ARG A 62 -25.45 -10.93 11.64
N ILE A 63 -25.51 -10.90 12.97
CA ILE A 63 -25.32 -9.68 13.79
C ILE A 63 -24.07 -9.89 14.64
N ILE A 64 -23.15 -8.92 14.58
CA ILE A 64 -21.93 -8.85 15.38
C ILE A 64 -22.03 -7.63 16.29
N HIS A 65 -21.96 -7.84 17.60
CA HIS A 65 -22.01 -6.76 18.57
C HIS A 65 -20.66 -6.11 18.72
N ALA A 66 -20.51 -4.86 18.26
CA ALA A 66 -19.28 -4.09 18.25
C ALA A 66 -19.21 -3.03 19.36
N ARG A 67 -19.98 -3.18 20.44
CA ARG A 67 -19.98 -2.21 21.56
C ARG A 67 -18.58 -2.09 22.18
N GLY A 68 -18.07 -0.85 22.29
CA GLY A 68 -16.74 -0.55 22.80
C GLY A 68 -15.63 -0.66 21.75
N LEU A 69 -15.94 -1.17 20.56
CA LEU A 69 -15.02 -1.29 19.44
C LEU A 69 -15.18 -0.13 18.46
N VAL A 70 -14.13 0.11 17.69
CA VAL A 70 -14.13 1.04 16.55
C VAL A 70 -14.47 0.27 15.28
N ILE A 71 -15.38 0.83 14.48
CA ILE A 71 -15.70 0.38 13.12
C ILE A 71 -15.18 1.45 12.18
N SER A 72 -14.22 1.10 11.33
CA SER A 72 -13.61 2.01 10.36
C SER A 72 -13.50 1.37 8.97
N PRO A 73 -13.21 2.16 7.92
CA PRO A 73 -12.80 1.56 6.64
C PRO A 73 -11.60 0.64 6.86
N GLY A 74 -11.51 -0.45 6.11
CA GLY A 74 -10.33 -1.32 6.10
C GLY A 74 -9.10 -0.57 5.58
N PHE A 75 -7.93 -0.90 6.12
CA PHE A 75 -6.70 -0.20 5.79
C PHE A 75 -6.24 -0.54 4.37
N ILE A 76 -5.61 0.44 3.72
CA ILE A 76 -5.10 0.33 2.34
C ILE A 76 -3.60 0.52 2.38
N ASP A 77 -2.88 -0.51 1.96
CA ASP A 77 -1.43 -0.53 1.82
C ASP A 77 -1.05 -0.35 0.35
N LEU A 78 -0.46 0.78 0.01
CA LEU A 78 0.00 1.06 -1.35
C LEU A 78 1.34 0.39 -1.68
N HIS A 79 2.02 -0.15 -0.67
CA HIS A 79 3.40 -0.59 -0.82
C HIS A 79 3.63 -1.94 -0.12
N GLN A 80 3.33 -3.01 -0.84
CA GLN A 80 3.43 -4.37 -0.35
C GLN A 80 4.10 -5.28 -1.39
N HIS A 81 5.33 -5.68 -1.15
CA HIS A 81 6.07 -6.58 -2.05
C HIS A 81 5.70 -8.05 -1.85
N ALA A 82 5.56 -8.49 -0.60
CA ALA A 82 5.17 -9.85 -0.29
C ALA A 82 3.66 -10.06 -0.52
N GLN A 83 3.33 -10.72 -1.63
CA GLN A 83 1.95 -10.88 -2.12
C GLN A 83 1.43 -12.32 -2.00
N ASP A 84 2.13 -13.20 -1.28
CA ASP A 84 1.72 -14.57 -0.97
C ASP A 84 0.63 -14.64 0.11
N LEU A 85 0.01 -15.80 0.30
CA LEU A 85 -1.08 -15.98 1.26
C LEU A 85 -0.64 -15.80 2.72
N ALA A 86 0.61 -16.16 3.07
CA ALA A 86 1.10 -16.01 4.43
C ALA A 86 1.24 -14.51 4.78
N SER A 87 1.77 -13.72 3.86
CA SER A 87 1.87 -12.26 3.99
C SER A 87 0.49 -11.60 4.00
N GLN A 88 -0.44 -12.02 3.14
CA GLN A 88 -1.82 -11.51 3.17
C GLN A 88 -2.55 -11.86 4.47
N ARG A 89 -2.26 -13.02 5.08
CA ARG A 89 -2.83 -13.45 6.36
C ARG A 89 -2.39 -12.51 7.49
N VAL A 90 -1.10 -12.20 7.60
CA VAL A 90 -0.62 -11.28 8.65
C VAL A 90 -1.10 -9.85 8.40
N LYS A 91 -1.23 -9.41 7.13
CA LYS A 91 -1.85 -8.14 6.77
C LYS A 91 -3.33 -8.06 7.18
N ALA A 92 -4.09 -9.14 7.03
CA ALA A 92 -5.47 -9.19 7.49
C ALA A 92 -5.55 -8.96 9.01
N PHE A 93 -4.67 -9.58 9.81
CA PHE A 93 -4.60 -9.33 11.25
C PHE A 93 -4.12 -7.92 11.61
N ASP A 94 -3.45 -7.22 10.69
CA ASP A 94 -3.08 -5.81 10.83
C ASP A 94 -4.19 -4.84 10.35
N GLY A 95 -5.37 -5.37 10.00
CA GLY A 95 -6.56 -4.60 9.58
C GLY A 95 -6.57 -4.18 8.11
N VAL A 96 -5.67 -4.70 7.29
CA VAL A 96 -5.53 -4.37 5.87
C VAL A 96 -6.55 -5.16 5.05
N THR A 97 -7.31 -4.47 4.22
CA THR A 97 -8.24 -5.05 3.23
C THR A 97 -7.74 -4.96 1.79
N THR A 98 -6.75 -4.12 1.56
CA THR A 98 -6.18 -3.86 0.24
C THR A 98 -4.66 -3.70 0.38
N ALA A 99 -3.87 -4.52 -0.33
CA ALA A 99 -2.42 -4.40 -0.39
C ALA A 99 -1.91 -4.48 -1.83
N LEU A 100 -1.16 -3.47 -2.25
CA LEU A 100 -0.79 -3.24 -3.63
C LEU A 100 0.74 -3.20 -3.80
N GLU A 101 1.22 -3.71 -4.93
CA GLU A 101 2.62 -3.61 -5.34
C GLU A 101 2.80 -2.39 -6.24
N MET A 102 3.04 -1.22 -5.64
CA MET A 102 3.05 0.02 -6.41
C MET A 102 4.45 0.55 -6.72
N GLU A 103 5.48 0.20 -5.92
CA GLU A 103 6.84 0.74 -6.08
C GLU A 103 7.57 0.16 -7.28
N ILE A 104 7.82 -1.14 -7.24
CA ILE A 104 8.59 -1.83 -8.29
C ILE A 104 7.67 -2.34 -9.40
N GLY A 105 6.44 -2.68 -9.06
CA GLY A 105 5.46 -3.22 -9.99
C GLY A 105 5.70 -4.68 -10.37
N ALA A 106 4.79 -5.26 -11.14
CA ALA A 106 4.91 -6.62 -11.62
C ALA A 106 5.64 -6.69 -12.97
N PRO A 107 6.43 -7.76 -13.22
CA PRO A 107 7.06 -8.00 -14.52
C PRO A 107 6.07 -8.22 -15.66
N ASP A 108 4.92 -8.80 -15.35
CA ASP A 108 3.78 -9.04 -16.24
C ASP A 108 2.50 -8.86 -15.45
N VAL A 109 1.77 -7.78 -15.75
CA VAL A 109 0.54 -7.40 -15.03
C VAL A 109 -0.58 -8.41 -15.25
N THR A 110 -0.68 -8.98 -16.46
CA THR A 110 -1.71 -9.98 -16.77
C THR A 110 -1.51 -11.24 -15.93
N GLU A 111 -0.30 -11.76 -15.89
CA GLU A 111 0.05 -12.96 -15.10
C GLU A 111 -0.10 -12.69 -13.60
N PHE A 112 0.36 -11.52 -13.11
CA PHE A 112 0.18 -11.13 -11.71
C PHE A 112 -1.30 -11.13 -11.28
N LEU A 113 -2.17 -10.52 -12.08
CA LEU A 113 -3.60 -10.45 -11.76
C LEU A 113 -4.25 -11.84 -11.81
N LYS A 114 -3.90 -12.65 -12.83
CA LYS A 114 -4.45 -14.00 -13.03
C LYS A 114 -4.01 -14.97 -11.93
N SER A 115 -2.76 -14.91 -11.50
CA SER A 115 -2.22 -15.81 -10.46
C SER A 115 -2.91 -15.67 -9.10
N LYS A 116 -3.59 -14.54 -8.85
CA LYS A 116 -4.29 -14.23 -7.59
C LYS A 116 -5.81 -14.37 -7.68
N GLU A 117 -6.35 -14.52 -8.87
CA GLU A 117 -7.79 -14.59 -9.08
C GLU A 117 -8.41 -15.79 -8.36
N GLY A 118 -9.36 -15.54 -7.46
CA GLY A 118 -10.02 -16.56 -6.63
C GLY A 118 -9.18 -17.13 -5.49
N HIS A 119 -7.94 -16.67 -5.31
CA HIS A 119 -7.00 -17.15 -4.30
C HIS A 119 -6.34 -16.03 -3.48
N SER A 120 -7.03 -14.90 -3.30
CA SER A 120 -6.52 -13.77 -2.53
C SER A 120 -7.40 -13.47 -1.33
N LEU A 121 -6.79 -13.31 -0.15
CA LEU A 121 -7.49 -12.98 1.09
C LEU A 121 -7.94 -11.52 1.10
N ILE A 122 -7.13 -10.61 0.56
CA ILE A 122 -7.37 -9.16 0.52
C ILE A 122 -7.24 -8.67 -0.93
N HIS A 123 -7.70 -7.46 -1.21
CA HIS A 123 -7.59 -6.88 -2.55
C HIS A 123 -6.14 -6.68 -2.96
N TYR A 124 -5.85 -6.84 -4.23
CA TYR A 124 -4.53 -6.80 -4.84
C TYR A 124 -4.51 -6.00 -6.14
N GLY A 125 -3.36 -5.53 -6.51
CA GLY A 125 -3.11 -4.77 -7.75
C GLY A 125 -1.65 -4.38 -7.84
N THR A 126 -1.23 -3.86 -8.99
CA THR A 126 0.18 -3.55 -9.24
C THR A 126 0.37 -2.43 -10.25
N THR A 127 1.55 -1.85 -10.28
CA THR A 127 2.03 -0.94 -11.33
C THR A 127 2.74 -1.71 -12.45
N ALA A 128 2.98 -1.04 -13.59
CA ALA A 128 3.88 -1.48 -14.64
C ALA A 128 5.33 -1.26 -14.19
N SER A 129 6.15 -2.30 -14.23
CA SER A 129 7.52 -2.28 -13.73
C SER A 129 8.52 -1.73 -14.75
N HIS A 130 9.11 -0.56 -14.48
CA HIS A 130 10.23 -0.06 -15.26
C HIS A 130 11.48 -0.96 -15.13
N VAL A 131 11.76 -1.42 -13.92
CA VAL A 131 12.91 -2.31 -13.64
C VAL A 131 12.81 -3.60 -14.47
N ALA A 132 11.64 -4.21 -14.51
CA ALA A 132 11.39 -5.42 -15.29
C ALA A 132 11.45 -5.14 -16.81
N ALA A 133 10.89 -4.02 -17.27
CA ALA A 133 10.96 -3.62 -18.68
C ALA A 133 12.40 -3.41 -19.12
N ARG A 134 13.25 -2.74 -18.30
CA ARG A 134 14.69 -2.61 -18.58
C ARG A 134 15.36 -3.98 -18.64
N SER A 135 15.15 -4.84 -17.65
CA SER A 135 15.73 -6.18 -17.60
C SER A 135 15.43 -6.96 -18.88
N LEU A 136 14.18 -6.98 -19.30
CA LEU A 136 13.75 -7.63 -20.53
C LEU A 136 14.45 -7.06 -21.78
N ILE A 137 14.50 -5.73 -21.91
CA ILE A 137 15.07 -5.05 -23.09
C ILE A 137 16.59 -5.23 -23.18
N PHE A 138 17.28 -5.31 -22.04
CA PHE A 138 18.71 -5.61 -21.98
C PHE A 138 19.04 -7.11 -22.03
N GLY A 139 18.04 -7.98 -22.13
CA GLY A 139 18.20 -9.44 -22.19
C GLY A 139 18.66 -10.05 -20.85
N ALA A 140 18.44 -9.35 -19.75
CA ALA A 140 18.71 -9.88 -18.42
C ALA A 140 17.57 -10.81 -17.98
N PRO A 141 17.87 -11.89 -17.23
CA PRO A 141 16.81 -12.72 -16.67
C PRO A 141 15.94 -11.92 -15.72
N LEU A 142 14.62 -12.08 -15.82
CA LEU A 142 13.71 -11.60 -14.79
C LEU A 142 13.89 -12.49 -13.56
N PRO A 143 14.28 -11.96 -12.42
CA PRO A 143 14.43 -12.76 -11.22
C PRO A 143 13.09 -13.34 -10.80
N GLY A 144 13.02 -14.65 -10.60
CA GLY A 144 11.84 -15.27 -10.02
C GLY A 144 11.64 -14.79 -8.58
N GLY A 145 10.48 -14.20 -8.28
CA GLY A 145 10.10 -13.75 -6.94
C GLY A 145 10.77 -12.47 -6.42
N ASN A 146 11.91 -12.06 -7.00
CA ASN A 146 12.59 -10.80 -6.67
C ASN A 146 12.93 -10.09 -7.98
N ILE A 147 12.22 -9.02 -8.27
CA ILE A 147 12.37 -8.25 -9.52
C ILE A 147 13.47 -7.21 -9.48
N LEU A 148 14.22 -7.11 -8.37
CA LEU A 148 15.35 -6.20 -8.28
C LEU A 148 16.55 -6.78 -9.05
N PRO A 149 17.09 -6.07 -10.06
CA PRO A 149 18.29 -6.50 -10.75
C PRO A 149 19.50 -6.36 -9.81
N LYS A 150 20.39 -7.33 -9.84
CA LYS A 150 21.53 -7.36 -8.95
C LYS A 150 22.72 -6.56 -9.49
N SER A 151 23.02 -6.71 -10.78
CA SER A 151 24.11 -6.05 -11.50
C SER A 151 23.95 -6.25 -13.00
N GLY A 152 24.80 -5.63 -13.79
CA GLY A 152 24.87 -5.82 -15.23
C GLY A 152 24.18 -4.73 -16.05
N PRO A 153 24.09 -4.92 -17.40
CA PRO A 153 23.68 -3.84 -18.30
C PRO A 153 22.32 -3.21 -17.99
N ALA A 154 21.34 -4.01 -17.54
CA ALA A 154 20.04 -3.50 -17.17
C ALA A 154 20.08 -2.54 -15.96
N THR A 155 21.08 -2.72 -15.08
CA THR A 155 21.28 -1.90 -13.88
C THR A 155 22.16 -0.69 -14.18
N GLU A 156 23.30 -0.91 -14.87
CA GLU A 156 24.43 0.01 -14.88
C GLU A 156 24.58 0.80 -16.19
N THR A 157 23.98 0.33 -17.30
CA THR A 157 24.22 0.92 -18.63
C THR A 157 23.07 1.87 -19.02
N ALA A 158 23.43 3.04 -19.56
CA ALA A 158 22.44 3.93 -20.16
C ALA A 158 21.77 3.25 -21.37
N ALA A 159 20.46 3.34 -21.45
CA ALA A 159 19.70 2.79 -22.57
C ALA A 159 19.88 3.66 -23.83
N SER A 160 19.99 3.02 -24.99
CA SER A 160 19.95 3.72 -26.28
C SER A 160 18.54 4.29 -26.54
N PRO A 161 18.40 5.27 -27.47
CA PRO A 161 17.08 5.77 -27.86
C PRO A 161 16.11 4.65 -28.29
N GLU A 162 16.59 3.63 -28.99
CA GLU A 162 15.79 2.49 -29.45
C GLU A 162 15.37 1.60 -28.27
N GLN A 163 16.26 1.42 -27.29
CA GLN A 163 15.96 0.68 -26.06
C GLN A 163 14.94 1.45 -25.22
N ILE A 164 15.08 2.76 -25.07
CA ILE A 164 14.09 3.62 -24.37
C ILE A 164 12.71 3.50 -25.03
N ALA A 165 12.63 3.58 -26.36
CA ALA A 165 11.37 3.42 -27.09
C ALA A 165 10.70 2.04 -26.82
N ARG A 166 11.50 0.98 -26.73
CA ARG A 166 10.99 -0.38 -26.40
C ARG A 166 10.53 -0.49 -24.95
N ILE A 167 11.26 0.14 -24.01
CA ILE A 167 10.85 0.22 -22.59
C ILE A 167 9.51 0.97 -22.48
N GLN A 168 9.38 2.13 -23.11
CA GLN A 168 8.13 2.89 -23.16
C GLN A 168 6.98 2.05 -23.71
N GLN A 169 7.19 1.31 -24.83
CA GLN A 169 6.15 0.48 -25.42
C GLN A 169 5.73 -0.63 -24.45
N ARG A 170 6.68 -1.31 -23.81
CA ARG A 170 6.38 -2.33 -22.81
C ARG A 170 5.54 -1.76 -21.65
N LEU A 171 5.86 -0.57 -21.15
CA LEU A 171 5.06 0.06 -20.09
C LEU A 171 3.66 0.42 -20.57
N ARG A 172 3.47 0.88 -21.82
CA ARG A 172 2.13 1.13 -22.38
C ARG A 172 1.31 -0.17 -22.44
N ASP A 173 1.92 -1.26 -22.87
CA ASP A 173 1.25 -2.58 -22.94
C ASP A 173 0.80 -3.05 -21.55
N GLU A 174 1.62 -2.85 -20.52
CA GLU A 174 1.28 -3.19 -19.12
C GLU A 174 0.19 -2.26 -18.53
N LEU A 175 0.20 -0.97 -18.88
CA LEU A 175 -0.88 -0.05 -18.50
C LEU A 175 -2.20 -0.45 -19.16
N ASP A 176 -2.18 -0.90 -20.40
CA ASP A 176 -3.36 -1.41 -21.11
C ASP A 176 -3.82 -2.77 -20.57
N ALA A 177 -2.93 -3.57 -19.98
CA ALA A 177 -3.24 -4.81 -19.27
C ALA A 177 -3.88 -4.58 -17.89
N GLY A 178 -3.88 -3.35 -17.39
CA GLY A 178 -4.56 -2.98 -16.14
C GLY A 178 -3.66 -2.55 -15.00
N ALA A 179 -2.41 -2.18 -15.27
CA ALA A 179 -1.55 -1.58 -14.26
C ALA A 179 -2.13 -0.26 -13.75
N LEU A 180 -1.90 0.02 -12.46
CA LEU A 180 -2.42 1.18 -11.74
C LEU A 180 -1.57 2.45 -11.90
N GLY A 181 -0.45 2.36 -12.60
CA GLY A 181 0.53 3.41 -12.84
C GLY A 181 1.86 2.81 -13.25
N ILE A 182 2.94 3.58 -13.14
CA ILE A 182 4.30 3.11 -13.40
C ILE A 182 5.08 3.07 -12.09
N GLY A 183 5.72 1.93 -11.81
CA GLY A 183 6.64 1.76 -10.70
C GLY A 183 8.08 1.98 -11.14
N LEU A 184 8.81 2.83 -10.43
CA LEU A 184 10.20 3.19 -10.70
C LEU A 184 11.09 2.89 -9.50
N GLY A 185 11.98 1.92 -9.62
CA GLY A 185 13.07 1.68 -8.67
C GLY A 185 14.36 2.31 -9.20
N ILE A 186 14.50 3.64 -9.13
CA ILE A 186 15.61 4.34 -9.79
C ILE A 186 16.95 3.98 -9.13
N GLN A 187 17.00 3.85 -7.80
CA GLN A 187 18.21 3.43 -7.09
C GLN A 187 18.72 2.06 -7.54
N TYR A 188 17.79 1.17 -7.92
CA TYR A 188 18.13 -0.17 -8.41
C TYR A 188 18.56 -0.21 -9.88
N THR A 189 18.40 0.90 -10.60
CA THR A 189 18.80 1.04 -12.00
C THR A 189 19.58 2.34 -12.22
N PRO A 190 20.75 2.51 -11.56
CA PRO A 190 21.51 3.76 -11.60
C PRO A 190 21.96 4.16 -13.02
N GLY A 191 22.05 3.21 -13.96
CA GLY A 191 22.30 3.46 -15.37
C GLY A 191 21.12 4.11 -16.12
N ALA A 192 19.92 4.15 -15.55
CA ALA A 192 18.80 4.89 -16.12
C ALA A 192 19.06 6.39 -16.06
N THR A 193 19.19 7.03 -17.22
CA THR A 193 19.46 8.47 -17.31
C THR A 193 18.24 9.28 -16.86
N ARG A 194 18.47 10.55 -16.47
CA ARG A 194 17.37 11.48 -16.13
C ARG A 194 16.40 11.66 -17.30
N LEU A 195 16.91 11.65 -18.53
CA LEU A 195 16.05 11.73 -19.72
C LEU A 195 15.16 10.48 -19.84
N GLU A 196 15.71 9.28 -19.62
CA GLU A 196 14.92 8.05 -19.58
C GLU A 196 13.82 8.12 -18.52
N ILE A 197 14.14 8.60 -17.30
CA ILE A 197 13.12 8.76 -16.24
C ILE A 197 12.02 9.74 -16.67
N ILE A 198 12.37 10.90 -17.24
CA ILE A 198 11.36 11.85 -17.77
C ILE A 198 10.49 11.17 -18.85
N ASP A 199 11.06 10.32 -19.68
CA ASP A 199 10.32 9.59 -20.70
C ASP A 199 9.33 8.59 -20.11
N MET A 200 9.64 7.96 -18.96
CA MET A 200 8.67 7.11 -18.21
C MET A 200 7.53 7.96 -17.65
N PHE A 201 7.83 9.14 -17.11
CA PHE A 201 6.79 10.08 -16.67
C PHE A 201 5.89 10.54 -17.83
N ARG A 202 6.44 10.75 -19.04
CA ARG A 202 5.64 11.05 -20.25
C ARG A 202 4.63 9.93 -20.55
N VAL A 203 5.05 8.65 -20.49
CA VAL A 203 4.16 7.51 -20.69
C VAL A 203 3.02 7.50 -19.66
N ALA A 204 3.32 7.77 -18.40
CA ALA A 204 2.30 7.88 -17.35
C ALA A 204 1.33 9.05 -17.62
N ALA A 205 1.86 10.22 -17.99
CA ALA A 205 1.09 11.42 -18.30
C ALA A 205 0.13 11.22 -19.49
N GLU A 206 0.54 10.49 -20.55
CA GLU A 206 -0.31 10.12 -21.69
C GLU A 206 -1.62 9.45 -21.25
N ARG A 207 -1.56 8.68 -20.16
CA ARG A 207 -2.69 7.91 -19.60
C ARG A 207 -3.33 8.61 -18.39
N LYS A 208 -2.78 9.76 -17.95
CA LYS A 208 -3.15 10.46 -16.72
C LYS A 208 -3.02 9.55 -15.47
N LEU A 209 -2.02 8.68 -15.48
CA LEU A 209 -1.74 7.73 -14.40
C LEU A 209 -0.53 8.20 -13.58
N PRO A 210 -0.46 7.83 -12.31
CA PRO A 210 0.65 8.22 -11.43
C PRO A 210 1.91 7.41 -11.68
N VAL A 211 3.03 8.03 -11.27
CA VAL A 211 4.32 7.37 -11.13
C VAL A 211 4.61 7.18 -9.63
N TYR A 212 4.92 5.96 -9.23
CA TYR A 212 5.35 5.59 -7.88
C TYR A 212 6.86 5.39 -7.91
N THR A 213 7.60 6.11 -7.07
CA THR A 213 9.04 6.19 -7.26
C THR A 213 9.83 5.92 -5.99
N HIS A 214 10.64 4.86 -6.01
CA HIS A 214 11.84 4.76 -5.19
C HIS A 214 12.92 5.64 -5.84
N MET A 215 13.31 6.69 -5.15
CA MET A 215 14.21 7.73 -5.67
C MET A 215 15.61 7.19 -5.96
N ARG A 216 16.42 7.99 -6.67
CA ARG A 216 17.75 7.58 -7.16
C ARG A 216 18.76 7.39 -6.04
N SER A 217 18.76 8.25 -5.05
CA SER A 217 19.76 8.27 -3.99
C SER A 217 19.12 8.48 -2.63
N ALA A 218 19.75 7.95 -1.61
CA ALA A 218 19.36 8.10 -0.21
C ALA A 218 20.41 8.93 0.55
N GLY A 219 20.02 9.51 1.70
CA GLY A 219 20.94 10.24 2.57
C GLY A 219 21.34 11.62 2.04
N ARG A 220 22.37 12.21 2.64
CA ARG A 220 22.69 13.65 2.51
C ARG A 220 23.98 14.00 1.78
N VAL A 221 24.74 13.01 1.31
CA VAL A 221 26.04 13.27 0.66
C VAL A 221 25.82 13.76 -0.76
N GLU A 222 26.32 14.95 -1.07
CA GLU A 222 26.28 15.52 -2.42
C GLU A 222 27.63 15.38 -3.14
N PRO A 223 27.61 15.12 -4.44
CA PRO A 223 26.45 14.91 -5.30
C PRO A 223 25.79 13.54 -5.06
N GLY A 224 24.47 13.47 -5.29
CA GLY A 224 23.70 12.25 -5.17
C GLY A 224 22.91 12.15 -3.84
N SER A 225 22.49 13.27 -3.28
CA SER A 225 21.69 13.31 -2.06
C SER A 225 20.21 12.95 -2.29
N ALA A 226 19.49 12.69 -1.20
CA ALA A 226 18.05 12.53 -1.24
C ALA A 226 17.34 13.82 -1.68
N ILE A 227 17.88 15.00 -1.32
CA ILE A 227 17.36 16.31 -1.77
C ILE A 227 17.39 16.40 -3.29
N GLU A 228 18.56 16.12 -3.93
CA GLU A 228 18.67 16.09 -5.39
C GLU A 228 17.72 15.07 -6.03
N SER A 229 17.47 13.96 -5.36
CA SER A 229 16.55 12.92 -5.84
C SER A 229 15.08 13.38 -5.78
N VAL A 230 14.69 14.11 -4.73
CA VAL A 230 13.36 14.75 -4.64
C VAL A 230 13.21 15.81 -5.73
N GLU A 231 14.24 16.64 -5.97
CA GLU A 231 14.25 17.64 -7.06
C GLU A 231 14.13 16.96 -8.44
N GLU A 232 14.85 15.85 -8.67
CA GLU A 232 14.78 15.09 -9.92
C GLU A 232 13.36 14.64 -10.25
N VAL A 233 12.66 14.00 -9.29
CA VAL A 233 11.33 13.42 -9.54
C VAL A 233 10.24 14.48 -9.54
N ILE A 234 10.34 15.53 -8.72
CA ILE A 234 9.43 16.69 -8.78
C ILE A 234 9.61 17.42 -10.12
N GLY A 235 10.86 17.60 -10.58
CA GLY A 235 11.16 18.17 -11.89
C GLY A 235 10.54 17.36 -13.03
N ALA A 236 10.66 16.03 -13.00
CA ALA A 236 10.04 15.15 -13.97
C ALA A 236 8.50 15.26 -13.97
N ALA A 237 7.88 15.30 -12.79
CA ALA A 237 6.44 15.51 -12.66
C ALA A 237 6.00 16.89 -13.20
N ALA A 238 6.74 17.96 -12.87
CA ALA A 238 6.45 19.31 -13.34
C ALA A 238 6.56 19.46 -14.88
N ILE A 239 7.57 18.80 -15.49
CA ILE A 239 7.80 18.83 -16.94
C ILE A 239 6.71 18.07 -17.70
N THR A 240 6.18 16.99 -17.14
CA THR A 240 5.29 16.06 -17.86
C THR A 240 3.83 16.19 -17.46
N GLY A 241 3.53 16.71 -16.26
CA GLY A 241 2.19 16.77 -15.70
C GLY A 241 1.69 15.44 -15.12
N ALA A 242 2.55 14.41 -15.03
CA ALA A 242 2.19 13.15 -14.39
C ALA A 242 2.07 13.31 -12.86
N PRO A 243 1.02 12.77 -12.22
CA PRO A 243 0.97 12.68 -10.76
C PRO A 243 2.15 11.86 -10.23
N LEU A 244 2.72 12.31 -9.12
CA LEU A 244 3.89 11.67 -8.49
C LEU A 244 3.55 11.16 -7.10
N HIS A 245 3.96 9.93 -6.80
CA HIS A 245 4.01 9.40 -5.45
C HIS A 245 5.45 8.99 -5.11
N ILE A 246 6.04 9.66 -4.12
CA ILE A 246 7.35 9.33 -3.60
C ILE A 246 7.15 8.31 -2.48
N VAL A 247 7.69 7.10 -2.65
CA VAL A 247 7.50 6.02 -1.68
C VAL A 247 8.44 6.19 -0.47
N HIS A 248 8.08 5.64 0.67
CA HIS A 248 8.86 5.52 1.92
C HIS A 248 9.88 6.66 2.17
N ILE A 249 9.41 7.91 2.16
CA ILE A 249 10.26 9.12 2.25
C ILE A 249 11.26 9.06 3.42
N ASN A 250 10.86 8.48 4.55
CA ASN A 250 11.69 8.38 5.74
C ASN A 250 12.88 7.45 5.59
N SER A 251 12.80 6.40 4.76
CA SER A 251 13.91 5.47 4.54
C SER A 251 14.89 5.96 3.47
N THR A 252 14.47 6.86 2.60
CA THR A 252 15.32 7.43 1.55
C THR A 252 15.95 8.76 2.01
N CYS A 253 15.15 9.66 2.59
CA CYS A 253 15.65 10.95 3.05
C CYS A 253 16.33 10.88 4.43
N LEU A 254 16.10 9.82 5.19
CA LEU A 254 16.74 9.63 6.51
C LEU A 254 16.61 10.87 7.39
N ARG A 255 17.73 11.44 7.86
CA ARG A 255 17.75 12.63 8.70
C ARG A 255 17.23 13.90 8.02
N ASP A 256 17.20 13.93 6.69
CA ASP A 256 16.69 15.07 5.90
C ASP A 256 15.22 14.91 5.49
N SER A 257 14.49 13.98 6.14
CA SER A 257 13.07 13.70 5.82
C SER A 257 12.16 14.92 5.97
N LEU A 258 12.38 15.80 6.93
CA LEU A 258 11.57 17.01 7.11
C LEU A 258 11.85 18.04 6.02
N GLU A 259 13.09 18.17 5.57
CA GLU A 259 13.50 19.01 4.45
C GLU A 259 12.87 18.48 3.15
N CYS A 260 12.94 17.18 2.90
CA CYS A 260 12.28 16.55 1.76
C CYS A 260 10.76 16.79 1.77
N LEU A 261 10.11 16.69 2.94
CA LEU A 261 8.68 16.99 3.08
C LEU A 261 8.36 18.45 2.79
N SER A 262 9.24 19.39 3.19
CA SER A 262 9.10 20.82 2.86
C SER A 262 9.18 21.09 1.36
N LEU A 263 10.05 20.36 0.62
CA LEU A 263 10.10 20.44 -0.85
C LEU A 263 8.80 19.94 -1.49
N ILE A 264 8.25 18.82 -1.00
CA ILE A 264 6.97 18.28 -1.45
C ILE A 264 5.84 19.27 -1.17
N GLU A 265 5.80 19.86 0.02
CA GLU A 265 4.82 20.89 0.39
C GLU A 265 4.91 22.11 -0.55
N GLY A 266 6.12 22.57 -0.84
CA GLY A 266 6.38 23.66 -1.78
C GLY A 266 5.92 23.35 -3.21
N ALA A 267 6.12 22.12 -3.68
CA ALA A 267 5.64 21.65 -4.98
C ALA A 267 4.09 21.62 -5.03
N ARG A 268 3.46 21.08 -3.99
CA ARG A 268 1.99 21.05 -3.86
C ARG A 268 1.36 22.44 -3.81
N ALA A 269 1.98 23.37 -3.07
CA ALA A 269 1.54 24.75 -3.00
C ALA A 269 1.56 25.46 -4.37
N ARG A 270 2.36 24.95 -5.32
CA ARG A 270 2.43 25.42 -6.71
C ARG A 270 1.51 24.63 -7.68
N GLY A 271 0.66 23.74 -7.13
CA GLY A 271 -0.33 22.99 -7.90
C GLY A 271 0.19 21.68 -8.49
N LEU A 272 1.40 21.21 -8.14
CA LEU A 272 1.86 19.90 -8.56
C LEU A 272 1.17 18.80 -7.74
N ASP A 273 0.78 17.73 -8.41
CA ASP A 273 0.17 16.57 -7.76
C ASP A 273 1.26 15.61 -7.26
N VAL A 274 1.79 15.90 -6.07
CA VAL A 274 2.84 15.13 -5.41
C VAL A 274 2.32 14.61 -4.08
N THR A 275 2.51 13.32 -3.83
CA THR A 275 2.14 12.64 -2.59
C THR A 275 3.31 11.80 -2.08
N THR A 276 3.26 11.36 -0.83
CA THR A 276 4.30 10.53 -0.23
C THR A 276 3.77 9.68 0.92
N GLU A 277 4.55 8.70 1.30
CA GLU A 277 4.23 7.74 2.36
C GLU A 277 5.44 7.46 3.26
N ALA A 278 5.20 6.84 4.41
CA ALA A 278 6.23 6.38 5.33
C ALA A 278 5.73 5.18 6.14
N TYR A 279 6.67 4.43 6.72
CA TYR A 279 6.40 3.34 7.66
C TYR A 279 7.04 3.60 9.04
N PRO A 280 6.46 3.08 10.15
CA PRO A 280 6.87 3.40 11.51
C PRO A 280 8.02 2.50 12.04
N TYR A 281 9.07 2.31 11.24
CA TYR A 281 10.24 1.49 11.61
C TYR A 281 11.54 2.20 11.23
N ILE A 282 12.61 1.89 11.96
CA ILE A 282 13.94 2.50 11.81
C ILE A 282 14.85 1.78 10.81
N ALA A 283 14.45 0.61 10.35
CA ALA A 283 15.21 -0.17 9.38
C ALA A 283 14.50 -0.26 8.03
N GLY A 284 15.26 -0.23 6.95
CA GLY A 284 14.88 -0.70 5.63
C GLY A 284 15.28 -2.16 5.41
N MET A 285 14.96 -2.71 4.23
CA MET A 285 15.39 -4.06 3.85
C MET A 285 15.50 -4.15 2.34
N THR A 286 16.62 -4.67 1.83
CA THR A 286 16.85 -4.92 0.40
C THR A 286 17.80 -6.09 0.18
N ALA A 287 18.01 -6.49 -1.08
CA ALA A 287 19.01 -7.48 -1.44
C ALA A 287 20.42 -6.91 -1.28
N ILE A 288 21.33 -7.63 -0.62
CA ILE A 288 22.68 -7.18 -0.31
C ILE A 288 23.54 -6.91 -1.58
N ASN A 289 23.18 -7.53 -2.69
CA ASN A 289 23.84 -7.36 -3.99
C ASN A 289 23.09 -6.41 -4.94
N SER A 290 22.16 -5.59 -4.42
CA SER A 290 21.52 -4.51 -5.17
C SER A 290 22.43 -3.29 -5.30
N ALA A 291 22.08 -2.39 -6.23
CA ALA A 291 22.83 -1.15 -6.45
C ALA A 291 22.81 -0.17 -5.27
N VAL A 292 21.96 -0.40 -4.25
CA VAL A 292 22.00 0.34 -2.97
C VAL A 292 23.37 0.25 -2.32
N PHE A 293 24.08 -0.87 -2.50
CA PHE A 293 25.39 -1.13 -1.92
C PHE A 293 26.55 -0.86 -2.90
N ASN A 294 26.33 -0.06 -3.94
CA ASN A 294 27.42 0.41 -4.80
C ASN A 294 28.47 1.19 -3.99
N PRO A 295 29.72 1.29 -4.46
CA PRO A 295 30.79 2.00 -3.76
C PRO A 295 30.36 3.39 -3.25
N GLY A 296 30.64 3.69 -1.99
CA GLY A 296 30.22 4.93 -1.32
C GLY A 296 28.92 4.81 -0.49
N TRP A 297 28.28 3.63 -0.46
CA TRP A 297 26.99 3.43 0.23
C TRP A 297 27.06 3.75 1.74
N ARG A 298 28.21 3.50 2.40
CA ARG A 298 28.38 3.75 3.83
C ARG A 298 28.28 5.24 4.15
N GLU A 299 29.01 6.04 3.43
CA GLU A 299 29.01 7.49 3.55
C GLU A 299 27.62 8.05 3.19
N GLN A 300 27.02 7.51 2.12
CA GLN A 300 25.70 7.92 1.63
C GLN A 300 24.61 7.66 2.64
N LEU A 301 24.55 6.47 3.21
CA LEU A 301 23.54 6.09 4.21
C LEU A 301 23.92 6.55 5.63
N GLY A 302 25.19 6.91 5.87
CA GLY A 302 25.71 7.32 7.17
C GLY A 302 25.77 6.18 8.19
N ILE A 303 26.04 4.94 7.72
CA ILE A 303 26.08 3.71 8.53
C ILE A 303 27.32 2.89 8.24
N ASP A 304 27.55 1.84 9.00
CA ASP A 304 28.66 0.90 8.78
C ASP A 304 28.14 -0.55 8.64
N TYR A 305 29.04 -1.49 8.36
CA TYR A 305 28.71 -2.91 8.18
C TYR A 305 27.91 -3.49 9.34
N GLY A 306 28.20 -3.11 10.59
CA GLY A 306 27.49 -3.55 11.79
C GLY A 306 26.02 -3.11 11.89
N ASP A 307 25.60 -2.12 11.07
CA ASP A 307 24.20 -1.67 10.97
C ASP A 307 23.40 -2.49 9.96
N LEU A 308 24.06 -3.46 9.28
CA LEU A 308 23.46 -4.43 8.39
C LEU A 308 23.22 -5.74 9.15
N VAL A 309 21.99 -6.26 9.10
CA VAL A 309 21.61 -7.45 9.89
C VAL A 309 20.92 -8.46 8.98
N LEU A 310 21.34 -9.73 9.05
CA LEU A 310 20.64 -10.81 8.36
C LEU A 310 19.32 -11.11 9.08
N PRO A 311 18.15 -11.04 8.39
CA PRO A 311 16.86 -11.20 9.03
C PRO A 311 16.64 -12.60 9.64
N ASP A 312 17.20 -13.65 9.01
CA ASP A 312 16.99 -15.05 9.42
C ASP A 312 17.75 -15.43 10.69
N THR A 313 18.91 -14.80 10.93
CA THR A 313 19.82 -15.16 12.03
C THR A 313 19.99 -14.07 13.07
N GLY A 314 19.69 -12.81 12.73
CA GLY A 314 20.01 -11.64 13.55
C GLY A 314 21.51 -11.32 13.56
N GLU A 315 22.30 -11.88 12.63
CA GLU A 315 23.74 -11.64 12.50
C GLU A 315 23.99 -10.20 12.03
N HIS A 316 24.74 -9.42 12.82
CA HIS A 316 25.31 -8.15 12.42
C HIS A 316 26.53 -8.39 11.55
N LEU A 317 26.61 -7.74 10.38
CA LEU A 317 27.66 -8.04 9.42
C LEU A 317 29.00 -7.40 9.83
N THR A 318 30.10 -8.10 9.51
CA THR A 318 31.45 -7.53 9.38
C THR A 318 31.71 -7.18 7.93
N LYS A 319 32.82 -6.46 7.67
CA LYS A 319 33.24 -6.17 6.29
C LYS A 319 33.44 -7.46 5.48
N GLU A 320 34.13 -8.45 6.06
CA GLU A 320 34.44 -9.72 5.40
C GLU A 320 33.16 -10.49 5.05
N ARG A 321 32.20 -10.49 5.97
CA ARG A 321 30.90 -11.16 5.76
C ARG A 321 30.07 -10.44 4.72
N PHE A 322 30.08 -9.10 4.73
CA PHE A 322 29.44 -8.29 3.69
C PHE A 322 30.05 -8.58 2.31
N ASP A 323 31.38 -8.55 2.17
CA ASP A 323 32.06 -8.78 0.89
C ASP A 323 31.74 -10.19 0.33
N GLU A 324 31.69 -11.21 1.19
CA GLU A 324 31.29 -12.57 0.82
C GLU A 324 29.86 -12.62 0.25
N LEU A 325 28.89 -12.03 0.96
CA LEU A 325 27.48 -12.07 0.60
C LEU A 325 27.17 -11.18 -0.60
N HIS A 326 27.78 -9.98 -0.66
CA HIS A 326 27.62 -9.04 -1.77
C HIS A 326 28.14 -9.61 -3.08
N GLY A 327 29.27 -10.34 -3.03
CA GLY A 327 29.83 -11.04 -4.19
C GLY A 327 29.08 -12.32 -4.59
N SER A 328 28.14 -12.78 -3.76
CA SER A 328 27.38 -14.01 -4.02
C SER A 328 26.24 -13.78 -5.03
N SER A 329 25.95 -14.83 -5.82
CA SER A 329 24.77 -14.84 -6.72
C SER A 329 23.43 -15.08 -6.01
N THR A 330 23.42 -15.45 -4.71
CA THR A 330 22.22 -15.87 -3.99
C THR A 330 21.24 -14.73 -3.67
N GLY A 331 21.73 -13.47 -3.61
CA GLY A 331 20.87 -12.30 -3.37
C GLY A 331 20.24 -12.31 -1.97
N GLN A 332 21.05 -12.56 -0.95
CA GLN A 332 20.62 -12.54 0.45
C GLN A 332 19.97 -11.20 0.80
N TRP A 333 18.83 -11.23 1.49
CA TRP A 333 18.19 -10.05 2.05
C TRP A 333 18.93 -9.56 3.30
N VAL A 334 18.97 -8.25 3.48
CA VAL A 334 19.60 -7.61 4.63
C VAL A 334 18.73 -6.46 5.17
N LEU A 335 18.57 -6.41 6.48
CA LEU A 335 18.01 -5.27 7.20
C LEU A 335 19.06 -4.15 7.25
N ILE A 336 18.64 -2.91 7.06
CA ILE A 336 19.49 -1.72 7.04
C ILE A 336 19.03 -0.76 8.12
N PHE A 337 19.72 -0.70 9.25
CA PHE A 337 19.41 0.19 10.36
C PHE A 337 20.00 1.59 10.11
N SER A 338 19.44 2.29 9.13
CA SER A 338 19.92 3.61 8.67
C SER A 338 19.15 4.79 9.26
N ASN A 339 18.02 4.56 9.91
CA ASN A 339 17.17 5.63 10.44
C ASN A 339 17.15 5.66 11.97
N THR A 340 16.75 6.78 12.55
CA THR A 340 16.58 6.92 13.99
C THR A 340 15.11 7.01 14.38
N GLN A 341 14.80 6.66 15.63
CA GLN A 341 13.42 6.72 16.12
C GLN A 341 12.90 8.16 16.13
N GLU A 342 13.78 9.15 16.39
CA GLU A 342 13.41 10.58 16.38
C GLU A 342 12.93 11.05 15.01
N VAL A 343 13.61 10.62 13.94
CA VAL A 343 13.19 10.92 12.56
C VAL A 343 11.85 10.29 12.25
N VAL A 344 11.69 9.01 12.56
CA VAL A 344 10.43 8.28 12.32
C VAL A 344 9.29 8.94 13.11
N ASP A 345 9.53 9.31 14.37
CA ASP A 345 8.54 9.97 15.23
C ASP A 345 8.15 11.37 14.75
N ALA A 346 9.04 12.08 14.08
CA ALA A 346 8.76 13.38 13.47
C ALA A 346 7.99 13.25 12.13
N VAL A 347 8.28 12.20 11.36
CA VAL A 347 7.71 11.99 10.01
C VAL A 347 6.28 11.44 10.07
N ILE A 348 6.03 10.41 10.86
CA ILE A 348 4.72 9.71 10.88
C ILE A 348 3.54 10.65 11.16
N PRO A 349 3.60 11.62 12.09
CA PRO A 349 2.52 12.55 12.33
C PRO A 349 2.34 13.62 11.24
N ASN A 350 3.33 13.84 10.37
CA ASN A 350 3.26 14.90 9.37
C ASN A 350 2.01 14.76 8.46
N PRO A 351 1.24 15.83 8.19
CA PRO A 351 -0.01 15.78 7.44
C PRO A 351 0.11 15.25 6.01
N LEU A 352 1.28 15.34 5.38
CA LEU A 352 1.53 14.87 4.03
C LEU A 352 1.67 13.34 3.95
N ILE A 353 1.99 12.68 5.06
CA ILE A 353 2.32 11.26 5.10
C ILE A 353 1.08 10.39 5.03
N MET A 354 1.05 9.48 4.07
CA MET A 354 0.25 8.26 4.08
C MET A 354 1.02 7.17 4.83
N ILE A 355 0.32 6.22 5.43
CA ILE A 355 0.96 5.03 6.00
C ILE A 355 0.95 3.94 4.95
N ALA A 356 2.13 3.40 4.67
CA ALA A 356 2.31 2.21 3.86
C ALA A 356 3.37 1.32 4.52
N SER A 357 3.43 0.05 4.16
CA SER A 357 4.28 -0.87 4.92
C SER A 357 5.65 -1.10 4.31
N ASP A 358 5.79 -1.01 2.99
CA ASP A 358 6.97 -1.51 2.27
C ASP A 358 7.24 -2.97 2.68
N GLY A 359 6.14 -3.78 2.73
CA GLY A 359 6.10 -5.07 3.39
C GLY A 359 6.86 -6.15 2.64
N LEU A 360 7.81 -6.78 3.34
CA LEU A 360 8.62 -7.92 2.88
C LEU A 360 8.70 -8.98 3.99
N GLU A 361 8.77 -10.25 3.62
CA GLU A 361 9.12 -11.31 4.55
C GLU A 361 10.50 -11.04 5.20
N GLY A 362 10.61 -11.32 6.50
CA GLY A 362 11.84 -11.04 7.24
C GLY A 362 11.91 -9.65 7.90
N HIS A 363 10.94 -8.75 7.59
CA HIS A 363 10.84 -7.45 8.26
C HIS A 363 9.49 -7.33 9.01
N PRO A 364 9.48 -6.85 10.29
CA PRO A 364 8.25 -6.73 11.08
C PRO A 364 7.20 -5.79 10.48
N ARG A 365 7.58 -4.88 9.59
CA ARG A 365 6.65 -4.00 8.87
C ARG A 365 5.66 -4.75 7.97
N ASN A 366 5.96 -6.00 7.61
CA ASN A 366 5.03 -6.85 6.86
C ASN A 366 3.78 -7.20 7.67
N ALA A 367 3.89 -7.35 8.99
CA ALA A 367 2.82 -7.87 9.85
C ALA A 367 2.23 -6.85 10.84
N GLY A 368 2.88 -5.68 11.06
CA GLY A 368 2.51 -4.82 12.19
C GLY A 368 2.49 -3.32 11.93
N THR A 369 2.57 -2.85 10.70
CA THR A 369 2.68 -1.41 10.37
C THR A 369 1.48 -0.60 10.87
N TYR A 370 0.27 -1.04 10.62
CA TYR A 370 -0.96 -0.29 10.90
C TYR A 370 -1.32 -0.34 12.37
N SER A 371 -1.26 -1.52 12.98
CA SER A 371 -1.48 -1.69 14.42
C SER A 371 -0.43 -0.94 15.25
N ARG A 372 0.83 -0.89 14.78
CA ARG A 372 1.90 -0.10 15.41
C ARG A 372 1.58 1.40 15.42
N VAL A 373 1.06 1.95 14.32
CA VAL A 373 0.63 3.35 14.27
C VAL A 373 -0.46 3.62 15.31
N LEU A 374 -1.46 2.75 15.40
CA LEU A 374 -2.56 2.90 16.37
C LEU A 374 -2.07 2.73 17.82
N ALA A 375 -1.19 1.77 18.09
CA ALA A 375 -0.64 1.57 19.42
C ALA A 375 0.29 2.73 19.82
N GLN A 376 1.34 2.97 19.04
CA GLN A 376 2.40 3.89 19.45
C GLN A 376 2.05 5.36 19.25
N TYR A 377 1.48 5.74 18.08
CA TYR A 377 1.28 7.15 17.76
C TYR A 377 -0.07 7.69 18.23
N VAL A 378 -1.10 6.84 18.32
CA VAL A 378 -2.41 7.26 18.83
C VAL A 378 -2.50 7.04 20.35
N ARG A 379 -2.30 5.81 20.84
CA ARG A 379 -2.57 5.45 22.23
C ARG A 379 -1.45 5.88 23.19
N GLU A 380 -0.17 5.60 22.85
CA GLU A 380 0.97 5.80 23.75
C GLU A 380 1.54 7.20 23.65
N LYS A 381 2.05 7.61 22.48
CA LYS A 381 2.70 8.91 22.24
C LYS A 381 1.69 10.07 22.09
N LYS A 382 0.46 9.77 21.66
CA LYS A 382 -0.62 10.75 21.45
C LYS A 382 -0.24 11.87 20.47
N THR A 383 0.59 11.58 19.49
CA THR A 383 1.03 12.52 18.45
C THR A 383 0.06 12.54 17.25
N LEU A 384 -0.86 11.57 17.19
CA LEU A 384 -1.99 11.52 16.24
C LEU A 384 -3.28 11.30 17.02
N THR A 385 -4.34 11.96 16.58
CA THR A 385 -5.71 11.53 16.93
C THR A 385 -6.06 10.24 16.19
N LEU A 386 -7.02 9.48 16.70
CA LEU A 386 -7.46 8.27 16.01
C LEU A 386 -8.01 8.58 14.60
N MET A 387 -8.75 9.68 14.43
CA MET A 387 -9.27 10.09 13.12
C MET A 387 -8.17 10.43 12.11
N GLU A 388 -7.12 11.13 12.54
CA GLU A 388 -5.96 11.41 11.69
C GLU A 388 -5.22 10.14 11.28
N ALA A 389 -5.01 9.20 12.21
CA ALA A 389 -4.40 7.92 11.89
C ALA A 389 -5.25 7.14 10.86
N LEU A 390 -6.56 7.03 11.08
CA LEU A 390 -7.47 6.39 10.13
C LEU A 390 -7.44 7.08 8.76
N ARG A 391 -7.41 8.41 8.72
CA ARG A 391 -7.30 9.18 7.46
C ARG A 391 -6.03 8.81 6.68
N LYS A 392 -4.88 8.71 7.36
CA LYS A 392 -3.58 8.34 6.77
C LYS A 392 -3.53 6.90 6.25
N MET A 393 -4.32 6.00 6.86
CA MET A 393 -4.34 4.57 6.56
C MET A 393 -5.46 4.14 5.61
N THR A 394 -6.44 5.02 5.34
CA THR A 394 -7.64 4.65 4.56
C THR A 394 -7.96 5.68 3.47
N LEU A 395 -8.41 6.88 3.85
CA LEU A 395 -8.89 7.90 2.91
C LEU A 395 -7.78 8.44 2.00
N MET A 396 -6.62 8.80 2.56
CA MET A 396 -5.52 9.36 1.75
C MET A 396 -5.01 8.37 0.69
N PRO A 397 -4.72 7.09 1.02
CA PRO A 397 -4.34 6.11 -0.01
C PRO A 397 -5.48 5.82 -1.00
N ALA A 398 -6.75 5.81 -0.58
CA ALA A 398 -7.87 5.69 -1.51
C ALA A 398 -7.93 6.86 -2.48
N GLN A 399 -7.77 8.11 -2.02
CA GLN A 399 -7.71 9.32 -2.86
C GLN A 399 -6.51 9.29 -3.82
N MET A 400 -5.39 8.69 -3.41
CA MET A 400 -4.26 8.45 -4.33
C MET A 400 -4.65 7.45 -5.43
N LEU A 401 -5.30 6.34 -5.08
CA LEU A 401 -5.77 5.33 -6.03
C LEU A 401 -6.87 5.85 -6.98
N GLU A 402 -7.64 6.86 -6.61
CA GLU A 402 -8.62 7.48 -7.51
C GLU A 402 -8.01 8.03 -8.80
N ARG A 403 -6.72 8.38 -8.78
CA ARG A 403 -5.95 8.75 -9.97
C ARG A 403 -5.71 7.57 -10.90
N SER A 404 -5.62 6.37 -10.32
CA SER A 404 -5.36 5.12 -11.04
C SER A 404 -6.62 4.41 -11.49
N THR A 405 -7.71 4.50 -10.71
CA THR A 405 -8.97 3.79 -11.00
C THR A 405 -10.18 4.47 -10.36
N PRO A 406 -11.29 4.65 -11.12
CA PRO A 406 -12.51 5.26 -10.57
C PRO A 406 -13.15 4.44 -9.44
N THR A 407 -12.92 3.12 -9.39
CA THR A 407 -13.49 2.25 -8.36
C THR A 407 -12.95 2.55 -6.97
N ALA A 408 -11.78 3.18 -6.86
CA ALA A 408 -11.19 3.59 -5.59
C ALA A 408 -12.02 4.65 -4.83
N ARG A 409 -12.93 5.36 -5.51
CA ARG A 409 -13.88 6.27 -4.86
C ARG A 409 -14.81 5.59 -3.85
N GLN A 410 -14.96 4.28 -3.95
CA GLN A 410 -15.79 3.49 -3.04
C GLN A 410 -14.98 2.82 -1.92
N LYS A 411 -13.67 3.04 -1.87
CA LYS A 411 -12.74 2.47 -0.88
C LYS A 411 -12.25 3.52 0.12
N GLY A 412 -11.76 3.06 1.27
CA GLY A 412 -11.22 3.93 2.31
C GLY A 412 -12.25 4.86 2.99
N ARG A 413 -13.54 4.55 2.84
CA ARG A 413 -14.69 5.30 3.33
C ARG A 413 -15.68 4.38 4.03
N LEU A 414 -16.34 4.89 5.06
CA LEU A 414 -17.42 4.18 5.74
C LEU A 414 -18.74 4.95 5.53
N GLN A 415 -19.28 4.83 4.31
CA GLN A 415 -20.44 5.57 3.83
C GLN A 415 -21.41 4.63 3.10
N GLU A 416 -22.71 4.95 3.09
CA GLU A 416 -23.71 4.19 2.33
C GLU A 416 -23.36 4.20 0.83
N GLY A 417 -23.31 3.03 0.20
CA GLY A 417 -22.89 2.80 -1.19
C GLY A 417 -21.40 2.48 -1.37
N ALA A 418 -20.54 2.73 -0.38
CA ALA A 418 -19.14 2.33 -0.41
C ALA A 418 -18.98 0.80 -0.38
N ASP A 419 -17.80 0.32 -0.80
CA ASP A 419 -17.44 -1.08 -0.64
C ASP A 419 -17.42 -1.47 0.83
N ALA A 420 -17.94 -2.65 1.15
CA ALA A 420 -17.89 -3.17 2.51
C ALA A 420 -16.50 -3.80 2.78
N ASP A 421 -15.48 -2.95 2.80
CA ASP A 421 -14.13 -3.22 3.26
C ASP A 421 -13.99 -2.54 4.62
N ILE A 422 -14.14 -3.31 5.71
CA ILE A 422 -14.34 -2.77 7.05
C ILE A 422 -13.43 -3.49 8.03
N VAL A 423 -12.77 -2.74 8.91
CA VAL A 423 -12.07 -3.29 10.07
C VAL A 423 -12.80 -2.88 11.35
N VAL A 424 -12.99 -3.86 12.24
CA VAL A 424 -13.50 -3.65 13.60
C VAL A 424 -12.38 -4.02 14.57
N PHE A 425 -11.98 -3.09 15.41
CA PHE A 425 -10.86 -3.29 16.33
C PHE A 425 -11.12 -2.69 17.71
N ASP A 426 -10.42 -3.25 18.69
CA ASP A 426 -10.40 -2.71 20.05
C ASP A 426 -9.29 -1.63 20.15
N PRO A 427 -9.64 -0.35 20.33
CA PRO A 427 -8.67 0.74 20.39
C PRO A 427 -7.77 0.69 21.64
N GLN A 428 -8.13 -0.09 22.66
CA GLN A 428 -7.34 -0.24 23.88
C GLN A 428 -6.27 -1.30 23.75
N THR A 429 -6.49 -2.34 22.94
CA THR A 429 -5.63 -3.51 22.86
C THR A 429 -4.92 -3.68 21.53
N ILE A 430 -5.37 -2.99 20.46
CA ILE A 430 -4.72 -3.09 19.14
C ILE A 430 -3.23 -2.76 19.24
N SER A 431 -2.39 -3.67 18.74
CA SER A 431 -0.93 -3.53 18.77
C SER A 431 -0.26 -4.51 17.81
N ASP A 432 0.90 -4.11 17.29
CA ASP A 432 1.81 -5.03 16.61
C ASP A 432 2.46 -5.99 17.62
N ARG A 433 2.76 -7.18 17.15
CA ARG A 433 3.50 -8.22 17.88
C ARG A 433 4.80 -8.59 17.17
N SER A 434 4.87 -8.22 15.89
CA SER A 434 6.03 -8.49 15.05
C SER A 434 7.27 -7.75 15.54
N THR A 435 8.39 -8.43 15.53
CA THR A 435 9.71 -7.91 15.88
C THR A 435 10.73 -8.34 14.83
N PHE A 436 11.92 -7.75 14.80
CA PHE A 436 12.99 -8.19 13.89
C PHE A 436 13.38 -9.67 14.11
N ALA A 437 13.21 -10.20 15.32
CA ALA A 437 13.43 -11.61 15.60
C ALA A 437 12.23 -12.52 15.26
N LYS A 438 11.02 -11.96 15.15
CA LYS A 438 9.77 -12.66 14.82
C LYS A 438 8.93 -11.81 13.87
N PRO A 439 9.37 -11.62 12.62
CA PRO A 439 8.80 -10.63 11.71
C PRO A 439 7.37 -10.93 11.24
N MET A 440 6.96 -12.21 11.28
CA MET A 440 5.66 -12.67 10.81
C MET A 440 4.66 -12.96 11.95
N GLU A 441 4.94 -12.45 13.18
CA GLU A 441 3.98 -12.59 14.28
C GLU A 441 2.78 -11.66 14.04
N PRO A 442 1.52 -12.19 13.97
CA PRO A 442 0.35 -11.39 13.67
C PRO A 442 0.07 -10.32 14.74
N SER A 443 -0.44 -9.18 14.32
CA SER A 443 -0.96 -8.14 15.19
C SER A 443 -2.16 -8.63 16.00
N ILE A 444 -2.47 -7.96 17.11
CA ILE A 444 -3.63 -8.25 17.97
C ILE A 444 -4.58 -7.05 17.99
N GLY A 445 -5.82 -7.29 18.44
CA GLY A 445 -6.82 -6.24 18.64
C GLY A 445 -7.78 -6.04 17.46
N VAL A 446 -7.50 -6.56 16.27
CA VAL A 446 -8.49 -6.68 15.19
C VAL A 446 -9.46 -7.79 15.58
N ARG A 447 -10.75 -7.44 15.71
CA ARG A 447 -11.82 -8.37 16.08
C ARG A 447 -12.48 -8.93 14.84
N GLU A 448 -12.88 -8.04 13.90
CA GLU A 448 -13.55 -8.43 12.66
C GLU A 448 -12.83 -7.75 11.49
N LEU A 449 -12.68 -8.47 10.39
CA LEU A 449 -12.27 -7.91 9.11
C LEU A 449 -13.25 -8.36 8.03
N VAL A 450 -13.84 -7.39 7.36
CA VAL A 450 -14.76 -7.62 6.23
C VAL A 450 -14.06 -7.15 4.96
N VAL A 451 -13.98 -8.01 3.96
CA VAL A 451 -13.40 -7.72 2.65
C VAL A 451 -14.45 -8.02 1.58
N ALA A 452 -14.78 -7.05 0.75
CA ALA A 452 -15.84 -7.15 -0.26
C ALA A 452 -17.18 -7.68 0.33
N GLY A 453 -17.49 -7.30 1.56
CA GLY A 453 -18.70 -7.72 2.27
C GLY A 453 -18.65 -9.12 2.88
N LYS A 454 -17.54 -9.83 2.79
CA LYS A 454 -17.35 -11.16 3.38
C LYS A 454 -16.44 -11.07 4.61
N LEU A 455 -16.86 -11.75 5.68
CA LEU A 455 -16.10 -11.84 6.91
C LEU A 455 -14.84 -12.68 6.68
N LEU A 456 -13.67 -12.08 6.83
CA LEU A 456 -12.36 -12.73 6.71
C LEU A 456 -11.72 -12.99 8.08
N ILE A 457 -11.90 -12.08 9.05
CA ILE A 457 -11.59 -12.31 10.46
C ILE A 457 -12.89 -12.23 11.24
N ASP A 458 -13.13 -13.21 12.12
CA ASP A 458 -14.30 -13.39 12.96
C ASP A 458 -13.85 -13.65 14.40
N ASP A 459 -14.17 -12.75 15.31
CA ASP A 459 -13.74 -12.77 16.72
C ASP A 459 -12.22 -13.02 16.88
N GLY A 460 -11.42 -12.28 16.11
CA GLY A 460 -9.96 -12.33 16.13
C GLY A 460 -9.34 -13.59 15.52
N LYS A 461 -10.11 -14.38 14.77
CA LYS A 461 -9.66 -15.58 14.08
C LYS A 461 -9.93 -15.50 12.58
N ILE A 462 -8.99 -15.97 11.79
CA ILE A 462 -9.21 -16.03 10.34
C ILE A 462 -10.27 -17.08 10.01
N VAL A 463 -11.13 -16.74 9.05
CA VAL A 463 -12.09 -17.68 8.47
C VAL A 463 -11.39 -18.42 7.34
N GLU A 464 -11.18 -19.71 7.50
CA GLU A 464 -10.45 -20.52 6.53
C GLU A 464 -11.26 -20.70 5.23
N ASP A 465 -10.58 -20.94 4.12
CA ASP A 465 -11.16 -21.18 2.79
C ASP A 465 -12.05 -20.06 2.24
N VAL A 466 -11.87 -18.83 2.74
CA VAL A 466 -12.56 -17.62 2.26
C VAL A 466 -11.55 -16.70 1.55
N TYR A 467 -11.72 -16.49 0.26
CA TYR A 467 -10.84 -15.68 -0.60
C TYR A 467 -11.62 -14.50 -1.21
N PRO A 468 -11.95 -13.47 -0.44
CA PRO A 468 -12.81 -12.38 -0.89
C PRO A 468 -12.06 -11.31 -1.69
N GLY A 469 -10.72 -11.38 -1.73
CA GLY A 469 -9.87 -10.42 -2.41
C GLY A 469 -10.17 -10.33 -3.90
N ARG A 470 -10.20 -9.11 -4.42
CA ARG A 470 -10.47 -8.80 -5.83
C ARG A 470 -9.35 -7.97 -6.40
N ALA A 471 -9.10 -8.12 -7.69
CA ALA A 471 -8.15 -7.28 -8.41
C ALA A 471 -8.63 -5.81 -8.43
N ILE A 472 -7.73 -4.90 -8.11
CA ILE A 472 -7.88 -3.47 -8.38
C ILE A 472 -7.08 -3.19 -9.65
N VAL A 473 -7.76 -2.70 -10.68
CA VAL A 473 -7.17 -2.58 -12.03
C VAL A 473 -7.29 -1.15 -12.54
N GLY A 474 -6.30 -0.75 -13.33
CA GLY A 474 -6.27 0.52 -14.03
C GLY A 474 -7.27 0.58 -15.20
N PRO A 475 -7.46 1.76 -15.80
CA PRO A 475 -8.49 2.02 -16.80
C PRO A 475 -8.25 1.25 -18.13
N GLY A 476 -7.03 0.78 -18.39
CA GLY A 476 -6.72 -0.03 -19.57
C GLY A 476 -7.56 -1.30 -19.63
N LYS A 477 -7.59 -2.07 -18.54
CA LYS A 477 -8.37 -3.31 -18.45
C LYS A 477 -9.88 -3.05 -18.43
N ILE A 478 -10.33 -1.96 -17.79
CA ILE A 478 -11.75 -1.61 -17.74
C ILE A 478 -12.32 -1.32 -19.14
N ARG A 479 -11.54 -0.67 -20.01
CA ARG A 479 -11.94 -0.36 -21.39
C ARG A 479 -12.06 -1.59 -22.27
N ASN A 480 -11.26 -2.61 -22.02
CA ASN A 480 -11.20 -3.84 -22.84
C ASN A 480 -12.30 -4.86 -22.47
N THR A 481 -13.09 -4.62 -21.41
CA THR A 481 -14.22 -5.47 -20.98
C THR A 481 -15.57 -4.96 -21.45
N HIS A 482 -15.61 -3.88 -22.23
CA HIS A 482 -16.78 -3.29 -22.90
C HIS A 482 -16.59 -3.35 -24.42
#